data_6578aadd359ed2e2bdb91f3e97e97cba
#
_entry.id   6578aadd359ed2e2bdb91f3e97e97cba
#
_cell.length_a   1.000
_cell.length_b   1.000
_cell.length_c   1.000
_cell.angle_alpha   90.00
_cell.angle_beta   90.00
_cell.angle_gamma   90.00
#
_symmetry.space_group_name_H-M   'P 1'
#
loop_
_entity.id
_entity.type
_entity.pdbx_description
1 polymer ?
#
loop_
_entity_poly.entity_id
_entity_poly.type
_entity_poly.pdbx_seq_one_letter_code
_entity_poly.pdbx_strand_id
1 'polypeptide(L)'
;MNAELERVLDDLLAVKGVLAAAVVDVGGEVLAAAEREPPGFDSAGGLVAAALSASRVLGGFLGGGLEQAVIEYRGGPVVLTPVPRAPGATDPGEVQVVLTLRLAGLADLGRVRFQLPRLVAQVAAASRRSA
;
A
#
# COMPACT_ATOMS: atom_id res chain seq x y z
N MET A 1 -5.35 3.92 16.81
CA MET A 1 -5.43 2.74 15.94
C MET A 1 -6.75 2.71 15.24
N ASN A 2 -6.76 2.32 14.00
CA ASN A 2 -7.95 2.34 13.17
C ASN A 2 -8.44 0.90 12.95
N ALA A 3 -9.48 0.50 13.68
CA ALA A 3 -10.01 -0.86 13.62
C ALA A 3 -10.57 -1.22 12.24
N GLU A 4 -11.08 -0.24 11.51
CA GLU A 4 -11.62 -0.45 10.18
C GLU A 4 -10.50 -0.74 9.18
N LEU A 5 -9.39 0.01 9.24
CA LEU A 5 -8.20 -0.28 8.42
C LEU A 5 -7.62 -1.65 8.75
N GLU A 6 -7.56 -2.01 10.03
CA GLU A 6 -7.05 -3.31 10.43
C GLU A 6 -7.90 -4.43 9.85
N ARG A 7 -9.22 -4.25 9.80
CA ARG A 7 -10.13 -5.24 9.22
C ARG A 7 -9.89 -5.40 7.72
N VAL A 8 -9.66 -4.30 7.01
CA VAL A 8 -9.32 -4.35 5.59
C VAL A 8 -8.02 -5.12 5.38
N LEU A 9 -7.01 -4.88 6.24
CA LEU A 9 -5.73 -5.59 6.15
C LEU A 9 -5.88 -7.08 6.45
N ASP A 10 -6.74 -7.44 7.40
CA ASP A 10 -7.01 -8.84 7.69
C ASP A 10 -7.64 -9.54 6.47
N ASP A 11 -8.55 -8.87 5.78
CA ASP A 11 -9.14 -9.38 4.54
C ASP A 11 -8.06 -9.55 3.45
N LEU A 12 -7.11 -8.63 3.40
CA LEU A 12 -5.97 -8.73 2.48
C LEU A 12 -5.10 -9.94 2.76
N LEU A 13 -4.84 -10.21 4.04
CA LEU A 13 -4.03 -11.37 4.42
C LEU A 13 -4.71 -12.69 4.08
N ALA A 14 -6.02 -12.68 3.86
CA ALA A 14 -6.73 -13.87 3.39
C ALA A 14 -6.48 -14.15 1.91
N VAL A 15 -5.95 -13.19 1.16
CA VAL A 15 -5.58 -13.40 -0.25
C VAL A 15 -4.30 -14.24 -0.28
N LYS A 16 -4.34 -15.33 -1.04
CA LYS A 16 -3.20 -16.24 -1.13
C LYS A 16 -1.97 -15.49 -1.64
N GLY A 17 -0.85 -15.68 -0.93
CA GLY A 17 0.42 -15.07 -1.31
C GLY A 17 0.73 -13.76 -0.59
N VAL A 18 -0.24 -13.15 0.09
CA VAL A 18 0.00 -11.94 0.87
C VAL A 18 0.54 -12.32 2.23
N LEU A 19 1.77 -11.90 2.55
CA LEU A 19 2.46 -12.24 3.78
C LEU A 19 2.37 -11.13 4.83
N ALA A 20 2.29 -9.89 4.41
CA ALA A 20 2.17 -8.73 5.29
C ALA A 20 1.54 -7.58 4.53
N ALA A 21 0.87 -6.70 5.27
CA ALA A 21 0.22 -5.53 4.70
C ALA A 21 0.26 -4.38 5.70
N ALA A 22 0.28 -3.16 5.21
CA ALA A 22 0.20 -1.97 6.05
C ALA A 22 -0.39 -0.82 5.27
N VAL A 23 -0.98 0.11 6.00
CA VAL A 23 -1.38 1.42 5.48
C VAL A 23 -0.49 2.44 6.17
N VAL A 24 0.25 3.21 5.39
CA VAL A 24 1.23 4.17 5.88
C VAL A 24 0.88 5.54 5.31
N ASP A 25 0.91 6.58 6.12
CA ASP A 25 0.68 7.92 5.59
C ASP A 25 1.94 8.45 4.90
N VAL A 26 1.78 9.55 4.17
CA VAL A 26 2.89 10.11 3.38
C VAL A 26 4.03 10.64 4.25
N GLY A 27 3.77 10.87 5.53
CA GLY A 27 4.79 11.29 6.50
C GLY A 27 5.53 10.13 7.15
N GLY A 28 5.13 8.88 6.87
CA GLY A 28 5.82 7.71 7.41
C GLY A 28 5.17 7.10 8.63
N GLU A 29 4.01 7.59 9.06
CA GLU A 29 3.28 6.99 10.17
C GLU A 29 2.53 5.74 9.70
N VAL A 30 2.71 4.63 10.41
CA VAL A 30 1.98 3.40 10.16
C VAL A 30 0.61 3.51 10.82
N LEU A 31 -0.44 3.59 10.01
CA LEU A 31 -1.81 3.75 10.50
C LEU A 31 -2.43 2.41 10.88
N ALA A 32 -2.03 1.35 10.19
CA ALA A 32 -2.45 -0.01 10.48
C ALA A 32 -1.45 -0.98 9.85
N ALA A 33 -1.24 -2.11 10.48
CA ALA A 33 -0.35 -3.14 9.96
C ALA A 33 -0.82 -4.52 10.40
N ALA A 34 -0.61 -5.51 9.55
CA ALA A 34 -0.91 -6.89 9.85
C ALA A 34 0.09 -7.78 9.13
N GLU A 35 0.39 -8.96 9.70
CA GLU A 35 1.32 -9.88 9.08
C GLU A 35 0.88 -11.33 9.30
N ARG A 36 1.11 -12.15 8.30
CA ARG A 36 0.97 -13.60 8.40
C ARG A 36 2.32 -14.23 8.72
N GLU A 37 3.37 -13.67 8.10
CA GLU A 37 4.75 -14.09 8.31
C GLU A 37 5.64 -12.87 8.52
N PRO A 38 6.51 -12.87 9.54
CA PRO A 38 7.46 -11.79 9.71
C PRO A 38 8.52 -11.78 8.59
N PRO A 39 9.09 -10.64 8.25
CA PRO A 39 8.80 -9.35 8.88
C PRO A 39 7.55 -8.67 8.31
N GLY A 40 6.87 -7.92 9.17
CA GLY A 40 5.82 -7.00 8.76
C GLY A 40 6.38 -5.60 8.55
N PHE A 41 5.47 -4.61 8.50
CA PHE A 41 5.86 -3.22 8.22
C PHE A 41 5.77 -2.30 9.44
N ASP A 42 5.60 -2.85 10.63
CA ASP A 42 5.31 -2.09 11.86
C ASP A 42 6.34 -0.99 12.13
N SER A 43 7.60 -1.24 11.83
CA SER A 43 8.68 -0.28 12.07
C SER A 43 9.29 0.26 10.78
N ALA A 44 8.62 0.07 9.66
CA ALA A 44 9.15 0.42 8.34
C ALA A 44 8.42 1.59 7.68
N GLY A 45 7.58 2.31 8.43
CA GLY A 45 6.77 3.39 7.86
C GLY A 45 7.60 4.45 7.14
N GLY A 46 8.70 4.90 7.74
CA GLY A 46 9.58 5.88 7.12
C GLY A 46 10.22 5.38 5.85
N LEU A 47 10.59 4.10 5.81
CA LEU A 47 11.18 3.49 4.61
C LEU A 47 10.15 3.38 3.49
N VAL A 48 8.92 3.00 3.81
CA VAL A 48 7.82 2.92 2.86
C VAL A 48 7.52 4.30 2.29
N ALA A 49 7.43 5.32 3.14
CA ALA A 49 7.17 6.70 2.72
C ALA A 49 8.29 7.21 1.81
N ALA A 50 9.56 6.90 2.11
CA ALA A 50 10.68 7.30 1.29
C ALA A 50 10.64 6.63 -0.09
N ALA A 51 10.34 5.35 -0.14
CA ALA A 51 10.21 4.61 -1.40
C ALA A 51 9.06 5.16 -2.25
N LEU A 52 7.93 5.47 -1.62
CA LEU A 52 6.80 6.09 -2.29
C LEU A 52 7.19 7.44 -2.88
N SER A 53 7.83 8.29 -2.08
CA SER A 53 8.23 9.63 -2.50
C SER A 53 9.18 9.57 -3.71
N ALA A 54 10.20 8.72 -3.66
CA ALA A 54 11.14 8.55 -4.77
C ALA A 54 10.42 8.05 -6.03
N SER A 55 9.52 7.10 -5.88
CA SER A 55 8.76 6.54 -7.01
C SER A 55 7.84 7.58 -7.65
N ARG A 56 7.23 8.44 -6.83
CA ARG A 56 6.37 9.52 -7.33
C ARG A 56 7.16 10.59 -8.08
N VAL A 57 8.34 10.95 -7.57
CA VAL A 57 9.22 11.92 -8.23
C VAL A 57 9.66 11.36 -9.59
N LEU A 58 10.04 10.10 -9.64
CA LEU A 58 10.40 9.44 -10.89
C LEU A 58 9.21 9.44 -11.87
N GLY A 59 8.01 9.14 -11.39
CA GLY A 59 6.80 9.18 -12.21
C GLY A 59 6.57 10.55 -12.83
N GLY A 60 6.73 11.61 -12.03
CA GLY A 60 6.61 12.99 -12.51
C GLY A 60 7.64 13.30 -13.59
N PHE A 61 8.89 12.83 -13.43
CA PHE A 61 9.93 12.98 -14.43
C PHE A 61 9.54 12.29 -15.74
N LEU A 62 8.90 11.13 -15.66
CA LEU A 62 8.48 10.35 -16.84
C LEU A 62 7.18 10.89 -17.47
N GLY A 63 6.54 11.87 -16.85
CA GLY A 63 5.34 12.50 -17.38
C GLY A 63 4.04 11.80 -16.98
N GLY A 64 4.07 10.91 -15.98
CA GLY A 64 2.87 10.21 -15.51
C GLY A 64 2.85 10.04 -14.01
N GLY A 65 1.65 9.97 -13.43
CA GLY A 65 1.49 9.67 -12.00
C GLY A 65 1.84 8.23 -11.69
N LEU A 66 2.26 7.99 -10.45
CA LEU A 66 2.55 6.64 -9.99
C LEU A 66 1.24 5.88 -9.75
N GLU A 67 1.04 4.78 -10.44
CA GLU A 67 -0.08 3.88 -10.19
C GLU A 67 0.28 2.83 -9.16
N GLN A 68 1.47 2.26 -9.31
CA GLN A 68 1.92 1.17 -8.45
C GLN A 68 3.43 1.01 -8.61
N ALA A 69 4.12 0.73 -7.52
CA ALA A 69 5.53 0.33 -7.56
C ALA A 69 5.64 -1.11 -7.09
N VAL A 70 6.41 -1.91 -7.81
CA VAL A 70 6.71 -3.29 -7.42
C VAL A 70 8.22 -3.38 -7.30
N ILE A 71 8.70 -3.73 -6.12
CA ILE A 71 10.13 -3.88 -5.87
C ILE A 71 10.40 -5.34 -5.55
N GLU A 72 11.26 -5.94 -6.35
CA GLU A 72 11.54 -7.35 -6.24
C GLU A 72 12.74 -7.58 -5.33
N TYR A 73 12.49 -8.17 -4.16
CA TYR A 73 13.52 -8.56 -3.20
C TYR A 73 13.66 -10.07 -3.20
N ARG A 74 14.75 -10.60 -2.65
CA ARG A 74 14.96 -12.05 -2.54
C ARG A 74 13.86 -12.73 -1.72
N GLY A 75 13.33 -12.02 -0.70
CA GLY A 75 12.27 -12.54 0.15
C GLY A 75 10.87 -12.42 -0.45
N GLY A 76 10.76 -11.98 -1.69
CA GLY A 76 9.51 -11.75 -2.38
C GLY A 76 9.29 -10.28 -2.69
N PRO A 77 8.37 -9.97 -3.61
CA PRO A 77 8.12 -8.59 -4.02
C PRO A 77 7.36 -7.80 -2.95
N VAL A 78 7.63 -6.50 -2.92
CA VAL A 78 6.86 -5.53 -2.15
C VAL A 78 6.12 -4.65 -3.14
N VAL A 79 4.83 -4.44 -2.89
CA VAL A 79 3.95 -3.63 -3.73
C VAL A 79 3.59 -2.37 -2.96
N LEU A 80 3.76 -1.21 -3.59
CA LEU A 80 3.36 0.07 -3.03
C LEU A 80 2.27 0.65 -3.93
N THR A 81 1.08 0.88 -3.37
CA THR A 81 -0.05 1.43 -4.12
C THR A 81 -0.51 2.72 -3.46
N PRO A 82 -0.32 3.87 -4.13
CA PRO A 82 -0.83 5.13 -3.61
C PRO A 82 -2.35 5.08 -3.51
N VAL A 83 -2.89 5.57 -2.40
CA VAL A 83 -4.33 5.62 -2.18
C VAL A 83 -4.75 7.09 -2.22
N PRO A 84 -5.55 7.50 -3.21
CA PRO A 84 -5.94 8.90 -3.34
C PRO A 84 -6.90 9.31 -2.23
N ARG A 85 -6.89 10.60 -1.90
CA ARG A 85 -7.80 11.17 -0.92
C ARG A 85 -9.26 11.02 -1.34
N ALA A 86 -9.53 11.19 -2.65
CA ALA A 86 -10.87 11.11 -3.19
C ALA A 86 -10.89 10.23 -4.44
N PRO A 87 -12.05 9.60 -4.76
CA PRO A 87 -12.15 8.80 -5.99
C PRO A 87 -11.80 9.64 -7.21
N GLY A 88 -10.99 9.06 -8.10
CA GLY A 88 -10.60 9.73 -9.34
C GLY A 88 -9.52 10.79 -9.19
N ALA A 89 -8.97 11.00 -7.99
CA ALA A 89 -7.90 11.96 -7.78
C ALA A 89 -6.66 11.52 -8.56
N THR A 90 -6.13 12.42 -9.38
CA THR A 90 -4.94 12.17 -10.20
C THR A 90 -3.75 13.04 -9.79
N ASP A 91 -4.00 14.08 -9.02
CA ASP A 91 -2.98 15.01 -8.57
C ASP A 91 -2.11 14.31 -7.51
N PRO A 92 -0.78 14.27 -7.67
CA PRO A 92 0.13 13.70 -6.67
C PRO A 92 -0.06 14.25 -5.27
N GLY A 93 -0.45 15.53 -5.13
CA GLY A 93 -0.71 16.15 -3.84
C GLY A 93 -1.95 15.62 -3.14
N GLU A 94 -2.80 14.86 -3.84
CA GLU A 94 -4.01 14.27 -3.29
C GLU A 94 -3.83 12.85 -2.76
N VAL A 95 -2.62 12.31 -2.84
CA VAL A 95 -2.33 11.01 -2.23
C VAL A 95 -2.25 11.20 -0.73
N GLN A 96 -3.06 10.46 0.01
CA GLN A 96 -3.12 10.56 1.46
C GLN A 96 -2.33 9.47 2.15
N VAL A 97 -2.45 8.24 1.67
CA VAL A 97 -1.80 7.08 2.27
C VAL A 97 -1.28 6.15 1.17
N VAL A 98 -0.42 5.24 1.56
CA VAL A 98 0.03 4.16 0.69
C VAL A 98 -0.36 2.82 1.31
N LEU A 99 -0.90 1.95 0.48
CA LEU A 99 -1.12 0.55 0.84
C LEU A 99 0.13 -0.23 0.41
N THR A 100 0.82 -0.85 1.35
CA THR A 100 2.02 -1.63 1.07
C THR A 100 1.77 -3.09 1.41
N LEU A 101 2.23 -3.97 0.53
CA LEU A 101 2.06 -5.41 0.65
C LEU A 101 3.39 -6.12 0.45
N ARG A 102 3.63 -7.17 1.22
CA ARG A 102 4.73 -8.10 0.97
C ARG A 102 4.14 -9.42 0.50
N LEU A 103 4.60 -9.91 -0.64
CA LEU A 103 4.09 -11.11 -1.27
C LEU A 103 5.09 -12.26 -1.17
N ALA A 104 4.59 -13.49 -1.18
CA ALA A 104 5.42 -14.68 -1.17
C ALA A 104 6.25 -14.82 -2.43
N GLY A 105 5.70 -14.44 -3.57
CA GLY A 105 6.40 -14.52 -4.84
C GLY A 105 5.76 -13.66 -5.91
N LEU A 106 6.51 -13.41 -6.97
CA LEU A 106 6.05 -12.60 -8.09
C LEU A 106 4.82 -13.21 -8.79
N ALA A 107 4.68 -14.52 -8.71
CA ALA A 107 3.52 -15.22 -9.27
C ALA A 107 2.20 -14.80 -8.61
N ASP A 108 2.24 -14.28 -7.38
CA ASP A 108 1.04 -13.85 -6.67
C ASP A 108 0.57 -12.45 -7.10
N LEU A 109 1.40 -11.71 -7.84
CA LEU A 109 1.12 -10.32 -8.19
C LEU A 109 -0.15 -10.15 -9.02
N GLY A 110 -0.40 -11.05 -9.96
CA GLY A 110 -1.61 -10.99 -10.79
C GLY A 110 -2.89 -11.08 -9.97
N ARG A 111 -2.92 -12.01 -9.02
CA ARG A 111 -4.07 -12.18 -8.12
C ARG A 111 -4.29 -10.94 -7.26
N VAL A 112 -3.20 -10.39 -6.73
CA VAL A 112 -3.25 -9.17 -5.91
C VAL A 112 -3.74 -8.00 -6.75
N ARG A 113 -3.20 -7.81 -7.96
CA ARG A 113 -3.62 -6.73 -8.86
C ARG A 113 -5.10 -6.78 -9.20
N PHE A 114 -5.65 -7.98 -9.31
CA PHE A 114 -7.09 -8.14 -9.56
C PHE A 114 -7.92 -7.61 -8.39
N GLN A 115 -7.44 -7.79 -7.17
CA GLN A 115 -8.13 -7.36 -5.94
C GLN A 115 -7.89 -5.89 -5.59
N LEU A 116 -6.79 -5.31 -6.07
CA LEU A 116 -6.35 -3.98 -5.63
C LEU A 116 -7.38 -2.87 -5.79
N PRO A 117 -8.11 -2.74 -6.91
CA PRO A 117 -9.06 -1.62 -7.03
C PRO A 117 -10.09 -1.61 -5.91
N ARG A 118 -10.61 -2.77 -5.54
CA ARG A 118 -11.58 -2.90 -4.44
C ARG A 118 -10.93 -2.57 -3.09
N LEU A 119 -9.71 -3.07 -2.88
CA LEU A 119 -9.00 -2.87 -1.62
C LEU A 119 -8.58 -1.43 -1.42
N VAL A 120 -8.12 -0.78 -2.48
CA VAL A 120 -7.76 0.64 -2.46
C VAL A 120 -9.00 1.47 -2.11
N ALA A 121 -10.16 1.16 -2.69
CA ALA A 121 -11.40 1.86 -2.38
C ALA A 121 -11.78 1.69 -0.90
N GLN A 122 -11.61 0.49 -0.34
CA GLN A 122 -11.89 0.23 1.07
C GLN A 122 -10.94 1.00 1.99
N VAL A 123 -9.64 1.02 1.64
CA VAL A 123 -8.64 1.78 2.41
C VAL A 123 -8.94 3.27 2.36
N ALA A 124 -9.27 3.80 1.18
CA ALA A 124 -9.61 5.21 1.01
C ALA A 124 -10.82 5.58 1.87
N ALA A 125 -11.87 4.77 1.84
CA ALA A 125 -13.08 5.02 2.64
C ALA A 125 -12.78 4.98 4.14
N ALA A 126 -12.04 3.98 4.61
CA ALA A 126 -11.67 3.84 6.01
C ALA A 126 -10.77 4.99 6.47
N SER A 127 -9.83 5.43 5.63
CA SER A 127 -8.93 6.53 5.95
C SER A 127 -9.67 7.85 6.07
N ARG A 128 -10.67 8.10 5.20
CA ARG A 128 -11.48 9.31 5.28
C ARG A 128 -12.30 9.37 6.56
N ARG A 129 -12.87 8.23 6.98
CA ARG A 129 -13.67 8.16 8.19
C ARG A 129 -12.85 8.36 9.46
N SER A 130 -11.55 8.12 9.40
CA SER A 130 -10.64 8.23 10.54
C SER A 130 -10.02 9.61 10.70
N ALA A 131 -10.16 10.45 9.68
CA ALA A 131 -9.53 11.77 9.67
C ALA A 131 -10.26 12.76 10.58
#